data_b5cd119e6d59564db0e24feab2d261a2
#
_entry.id   b5cd119e6d59564db0e24feab2d261a2
#
_cell.length_a   1.000
_cell.length_b   1.000
_cell.length_c   1.000
_cell.angle_alpha   90.00
_cell.angle_beta   90.00
_cell.angle_gamma   90.00
#
_symmetry.space_group_name_H-M   'P 1'
#
loop_
_entity.id
_entity.type
_entity.pdbx_description
1 polymer ?
#
loop_
_entity_poly.entity_id
_entity_poly.type
_entity_poly.pdbx_seq_one_letter_code
_entity_poly.pdbx_strand_id
1 'polypeptide(L)'
;MPLGLGLGTFADMDTTTATTTDPIETDWDVIIVGRSFAGLSAALTLGRARRSVLVVGTGGPRNEAVGHAHGMLSRDHESPTAIIAVAEAQLARYPNIELVDDRVLAIEPIGPGAGFRATVGRRTTTATGVVLANGVNDDPMPIPGVAEHWGRGVFTCPFCDGWEHRDLHLAVIGDPAFAPHTGQLLTGWSDRVTVFCDLDADVVERLAGFGVAVDDRPVARVLGDGAAVSGIELEDGTVVAVGAVFHARLPVPNTPLAVSLGCELAPMGFVVTDEMQRTTVDGVWAAGDLTGMRHQMTFAIADGAAAATSLVAYLMGMLPPS
;
A
#
# COMPACT_ATOMS: atom_id res chain seq x y z
N MET A 1 61.37 28.54 48.19
CA MET A 1 61.56 27.37 47.29
C MET A 1 60.37 27.26 46.37
N PRO A 2 60.47 27.61 45.12
CA PRO A 2 59.37 27.45 44.14
C PRO A 2 59.47 26.09 43.46
N LEU A 3 58.33 25.38 43.38
CA LEU A 3 58.15 24.18 42.60
C LEU A 3 57.94 24.53 41.14
N GLY A 4 58.80 24.02 40.26
CA GLY A 4 58.71 24.19 38.81
C GLY A 4 57.63 23.26 38.23
N LEU A 5 56.71 23.82 37.48
CA LEU A 5 55.80 23.10 36.62
C LEU A 5 56.39 23.00 35.21
N GLY A 6 56.69 21.77 34.77
CA GLY A 6 57.14 21.49 33.41
C GLY A 6 55.98 21.63 32.43
N LEU A 7 56.19 22.49 31.46
CA LEU A 7 55.32 22.60 30.26
C LEU A 7 55.65 21.45 29.30
N GLY A 8 54.72 20.46 29.21
CA GLY A 8 54.75 19.45 28.15
C GLY A 8 54.29 20.06 26.85
N THR A 9 55.10 19.90 25.81
CA THR A 9 54.80 20.26 24.43
C THR A 9 53.68 19.42 23.89
N PHE A 10 52.58 20.07 23.46
CA PHE A 10 51.52 19.42 22.68
C PHE A 10 52.10 19.12 21.26
N ALA A 11 52.15 17.84 20.94
CA ALA A 11 52.46 17.40 19.60
C ALA A 11 51.28 17.71 18.64
N ASP A 12 51.65 18.05 17.41
CA ASP A 12 50.74 18.35 16.28
C ASP A 12 49.65 17.29 16.13
N MET A 13 48.41 17.72 16.29
CA MET A 13 47.26 16.99 15.80
C MET A 13 47.11 17.29 14.30
N ASP A 14 47.42 16.31 13.50
CA ASP A 14 47.15 16.26 12.06
C ASP A 14 45.65 16.55 11.83
N THR A 15 45.34 17.74 11.35
CA THR A 15 44.01 18.12 10.85
C THR A 15 43.77 17.43 9.51
N THR A 16 43.27 16.21 9.56
CA THR A 16 42.68 15.60 8.38
C THR A 16 41.47 16.45 7.98
N THR A 17 41.66 17.26 6.94
CA THR A 17 40.61 18.03 6.27
C THR A 17 39.58 17.02 5.74
N ALA A 18 38.51 16.83 6.47
CA ALA A 18 37.28 16.22 5.95
C ALA A 18 36.84 17.17 4.80
N THR A 19 36.93 16.69 3.57
CA THR A 19 36.31 17.32 2.42
C THR A 19 34.80 17.27 2.65
N THR A 20 34.25 18.34 3.18
CA THR A 20 32.80 18.60 3.15
C THR A 20 32.46 18.83 1.67
N THR A 21 31.99 17.77 1.00
CA THR A 21 31.29 17.94 -0.27
C THR A 21 30.04 18.75 0.03
N ASP A 22 29.93 19.93 -0.58
CA ASP A 22 28.70 20.71 -0.53
C ASP A 22 27.53 19.80 -0.92
N PRO A 23 26.37 19.88 -0.22
CA PRO A 23 25.23 19.07 -0.55
C PRO A 23 24.83 19.31 -2.00
N ILE A 24 24.62 18.24 -2.78
CA ILE A 24 24.12 18.35 -4.15
C ILE A 24 22.73 18.98 -4.08
N GLU A 25 22.54 20.12 -4.74
CA GLU A 25 21.23 20.74 -4.85
C GLU A 25 20.31 19.82 -5.66
N THR A 26 19.19 19.43 -5.08
CA THR A 26 18.18 18.59 -5.72
C THR A 26 17.00 19.45 -6.18
N ASP A 27 16.31 19.03 -7.26
CA ASP A 27 15.14 19.75 -7.79
C ASP A 27 13.99 19.78 -6.77
N TRP A 28 13.88 18.69 -5.95
CA TRP A 28 12.81 18.49 -4.97
C TRP A 28 13.37 18.07 -3.62
N ASP A 29 12.68 18.46 -2.54
CA ASP A 29 12.92 17.84 -1.24
C ASP A 29 12.50 16.37 -1.28
N VAL A 30 11.34 16.06 -1.88
CA VAL A 30 10.76 14.72 -1.88
C VAL A 30 10.08 14.39 -3.21
N ILE A 31 10.33 13.16 -3.70
CA ILE A 31 9.50 12.53 -4.73
C ILE A 31 8.61 11.46 -4.09
N ILE A 32 7.32 11.46 -4.42
CA ILE A 32 6.33 10.47 -3.99
C ILE A 32 5.90 9.65 -5.20
N VAL A 33 6.05 8.33 -5.11
CA VAL A 33 5.62 7.37 -6.12
C VAL A 33 4.27 6.79 -5.73
N GLY A 34 3.23 7.19 -6.41
CA GLY A 34 1.84 6.79 -6.14
C GLY A 34 0.96 7.98 -5.76
N ARG A 35 -0.11 8.17 -6.53
CA ARG A 35 -1.06 9.29 -6.42
C ARG A 35 -2.41 8.78 -5.94
N SER A 36 -2.40 8.02 -4.82
CA SER A 36 -3.60 7.53 -4.13
C SER A 36 -3.54 7.92 -2.65
N PHE A 37 -4.34 7.32 -1.79
CA PHE A 37 -4.56 7.74 -0.40
C PHE A 37 -3.27 7.95 0.39
N ALA A 38 -2.31 7.01 0.35
CA ALA A 38 -1.04 7.14 1.07
C ALA A 38 -0.18 8.28 0.50
N GLY A 39 0.01 8.33 -0.82
CA GLY A 39 0.84 9.35 -1.46
C GLY A 39 0.27 10.76 -1.32
N LEU A 40 -1.05 10.94 -1.48
CA LEU A 40 -1.68 12.26 -1.32
C LEU A 40 -1.66 12.72 0.14
N SER A 41 -1.79 11.80 1.12
CA SER A 41 -1.66 12.12 2.54
C SER A 41 -0.23 12.55 2.89
N ALA A 42 0.78 11.84 2.36
CA ALA A 42 2.17 12.23 2.50
C ALA A 42 2.43 13.61 1.88
N ALA A 43 1.94 13.85 0.65
CA ALA A 43 2.09 15.11 -0.04
C ALA A 43 1.47 16.29 0.74
N LEU A 44 0.27 16.11 1.30
CA LEU A 44 -0.38 17.12 2.10
C LEU A 44 0.45 17.50 3.33
N THR A 45 0.96 16.51 4.05
CA THR A 45 1.76 16.71 5.26
C THR A 45 3.07 17.42 4.93
N LEU A 46 3.79 16.97 3.90
CA LEU A 46 5.04 17.58 3.42
C LEU A 46 4.82 19.01 2.91
N GLY A 47 3.77 19.23 2.10
CA GLY A 47 3.46 20.54 1.56
C GLY A 47 3.16 21.56 2.66
N ARG A 48 2.42 21.16 3.70
CA ARG A 48 2.16 21.99 4.90
C ARG A 48 3.42 22.25 5.72
N ALA A 49 4.41 21.33 5.67
CA ALA A 49 5.74 21.53 6.25
C ALA A 49 6.67 22.33 5.34
N ARG A 50 6.15 22.94 4.26
CA ARG A 50 6.86 23.80 3.29
C ARG A 50 7.99 23.07 2.55
N ARG A 51 7.85 21.75 2.33
CA ARG A 51 8.76 20.97 1.50
C ARG A 51 8.30 21.00 0.05
N SER A 52 9.25 21.07 -0.89
CA SER A 52 8.97 20.93 -2.31
C SER A 52 8.72 19.45 -2.63
N VAL A 53 7.58 19.14 -3.23
CA VAL A 53 7.10 17.76 -3.40
C VAL A 53 6.66 17.51 -4.84
N LEU A 54 7.23 16.49 -5.46
CA LEU A 54 6.76 15.93 -6.72
C LEU A 54 5.98 14.63 -6.45
N VAL A 55 4.69 14.60 -6.77
CA VAL A 55 3.86 13.39 -6.69
C VAL A 55 3.66 12.83 -8.10
N VAL A 56 4.04 11.59 -8.31
CA VAL A 56 3.94 10.93 -9.61
C VAL A 56 3.04 9.70 -9.52
N GLY A 57 2.03 9.62 -10.38
CA GLY A 57 1.14 8.46 -10.46
C GLY A 57 0.16 8.57 -11.61
N THR A 58 -0.24 7.42 -12.17
CA THR A 58 -1.07 7.29 -13.37
C THR A 58 -2.47 6.84 -13.07
N GLY A 59 -3.22 7.35 -12.26
CA GLY A 59 -4.54 6.82 -12.24
C GLY A 59 -5.25 6.77 -10.92
N GLY A 60 -6.38 6.09 -10.96
CA GLY A 60 -7.31 5.97 -9.86
C GLY A 60 -6.79 5.14 -8.69
N PRO A 61 -7.51 5.14 -7.58
CA PRO A 61 -7.21 4.29 -6.44
C PRO A 61 -7.44 2.80 -6.79
N ARG A 62 -6.77 1.88 -6.08
CA ARG A 62 -6.94 0.43 -6.24
C ARG A 62 -8.41 0.00 -6.25
N ASN A 63 -9.22 0.65 -5.43
CA ASN A 63 -10.65 0.37 -5.28
C ASN A 63 -11.54 1.20 -6.22
N GLU A 64 -11.05 1.67 -7.35
CA GLU A 64 -11.86 2.47 -8.30
C GLU A 64 -13.04 1.70 -8.91
N ALA A 65 -12.94 0.35 -8.95
CA ALA A 65 -13.98 -0.51 -9.48
C ALA A 65 -15.25 -0.55 -8.60
N VAL A 66 -15.15 -0.23 -7.31
CA VAL A 66 -16.30 -0.16 -6.42
C VAL A 66 -17.01 1.20 -6.55
N GLY A 67 -18.34 1.18 -6.51
CA GLY A 67 -19.14 2.41 -6.60
C GLY A 67 -18.98 3.33 -5.39
N HIS A 68 -18.83 2.73 -4.22
CA HIS A 68 -18.75 3.41 -2.93
C HIS A 68 -17.67 2.78 -2.06
N ALA A 69 -16.96 3.59 -1.29
CA ALA A 69 -15.98 3.14 -0.32
C ALA A 69 -16.54 3.30 1.09
N HIS A 70 -16.18 2.37 1.97
CA HIS A 70 -16.68 2.30 3.33
C HIS A 70 -15.56 2.32 4.37
N GLY A 71 -15.93 2.59 5.63
CA GLY A 71 -15.01 2.58 6.76
C GLY A 71 -14.08 3.78 6.87
N MET A 72 -14.27 4.84 6.07
CA MET A 72 -13.56 6.09 6.20
C MET A 72 -14.44 7.12 6.90
N LEU A 73 -14.12 7.45 8.16
CA LEU A 73 -14.86 8.42 8.94
C LEU A 73 -15.01 9.75 8.19
N SER A 74 -16.20 10.31 8.14
CA SER A 74 -16.63 11.52 7.42
C SER A 74 -16.74 11.38 5.89
N ARG A 75 -16.36 10.22 5.31
CA ARG A 75 -16.41 9.94 3.87
C ARG A 75 -17.02 8.55 3.57
N ASP A 76 -17.68 7.98 4.55
CA ASP A 76 -18.35 6.70 4.38
C ASP A 76 -19.40 6.79 3.27
N HIS A 77 -19.46 5.75 2.43
CA HIS A 77 -20.38 5.69 1.29
C HIS A 77 -20.10 6.68 0.15
N GLU A 78 -18.92 7.29 0.10
CA GLU A 78 -18.50 8.12 -1.04
C GLU A 78 -17.73 7.31 -2.09
N SER A 79 -17.76 7.77 -3.34
CA SER A 79 -16.94 7.16 -4.40
C SER A 79 -15.44 7.36 -4.12
N PRO A 80 -14.60 6.29 -4.24
CA PRO A 80 -13.16 6.41 -4.07
C PRO A 80 -12.53 7.50 -4.94
N THR A 81 -12.97 7.58 -6.19
CA THR A 81 -12.47 8.60 -7.14
C THR A 81 -12.89 10.01 -6.76
N ALA A 82 -14.09 10.19 -6.19
CA ALA A 82 -14.53 11.49 -5.68
C ALA A 82 -13.70 11.93 -4.46
N ILE A 83 -13.35 11.00 -3.56
CA ILE A 83 -12.48 11.27 -2.42
C ILE A 83 -11.09 11.72 -2.90
N ILE A 84 -10.51 11.03 -3.89
CA ILE A 84 -9.23 11.41 -4.50
C ILE A 84 -9.30 12.80 -5.12
N ALA A 85 -10.36 13.11 -5.88
CA ALA A 85 -10.52 14.43 -6.49
C ALA A 85 -10.59 15.57 -5.45
N VAL A 86 -11.26 15.32 -4.32
CA VAL A 86 -11.27 16.27 -3.18
C VAL A 86 -9.87 16.43 -2.59
N ALA A 87 -9.12 15.33 -2.41
CA ALA A 87 -7.77 15.39 -1.88
C ALA A 87 -6.85 16.21 -2.82
N GLU A 88 -6.89 15.96 -4.12
CA GLU A 88 -6.10 16.70 -5.11
C GLU A 88 -6.45 18.21 -5.13
N ALA A 89 -7.75 18.54 -5.06
CA ALA A 89 -8.18 19.95 -4.96
C ALA A 89 -7.67 20.63 -3.68
N GLN A 90 -7.50 19.88 -2.59
CA GLN A 90 -6.87 20.40 -1.36
C GLN A 90 -5.36 20.64 -1.57
N LEU A 91 -4.65 19.74 -2.25
CA LEU A 91 -3.23 19.88 -2.54
C LEU A 91 -2.94 21.07 -3.47
N ALA A 92 -3.83 21.39 -4.40
CA ALA A 92 -3.69 22.53 -5.30
C ALA A 92 -3.56 23.89 -4.59
N ARG A 93 -3.86 23.97 -3.29
CA ARG A 93 -3.64 25.18 -2.46
C ARG A 93 -2.19 25.39 -2.06
N TYR A 94 -1.34 24.39 -2.26
CA TYR A 94 0.07 24.39 -1.85
C TYR A 94 0.96 24.49 -3.10
N PRO A 95 1.56 25.68 -3.39
CA PRO A 95 2.33 25.91 -4.62
C PRO A 95 3.67 25.13 -4.65
N ASN A 96 4.05 24.53 -3.55
CA ASN A 96 5.23 23.69 -3.39
C ASN A 96 4.96 22.20 -3.64
N ILE A 97 3.75 21.84 -4.12
CA ILE A 97 3.39 20.47 -4.51
C ILE A 97 3.06 20.46 -6.00
N GLU A 98 3.71 19.57 -6.74
CA GLU A 98 3.38 19.28 -8.14
C GLU A 98 2.82 17.86 -8.25
N LEU A 99 1.65 17.71 -8.91
CA LEU A 99 1.04 16.43 -9.23
C LEU A 99 1.28 16.13 -10.71
N VAL A 100 1.91 14.99 -11.00
CA VAL A 100 2.22 14.56 -12.37
C VAL A 100 1.51 13.25 -12.68
N ASP A 101 0.76 13.25 -13.79
CA ASP A 101 0.13 12.04 -14.33
C ASP A 101 1.13 11.34 -15.26
N ASP A 102 1.99 10.52 -14.67
CA ASP A 102 3.03 9.77 -15.36
C ASP A 102 3.51 8.60 -14.47
N ARG A 103 4.49 7.85 -14.95
CA ARG A 103 5.11 6.72 -14.22
C ARG A 103 6.54 7.04 -13.85
N VAL A 104 6.91 6.67 -12.63
CA VAL A 104 8.31 6.55 -12.24
C VAL A 104 8.83 5.21 -12.77
N LEU A 105 9.80 5.29 -13.69
CA LEU A 105 10.36 4.12 -14.35
C LEU A 105 11.59 3.56 -13.62
N ALA A 106 12.38 4.44 -12.99
CA ALA A 106 13.57 4.10 -12.22
C ALA A 106 13.83 5.15 -11.15
N ILE A 107 14.43 4.70 -10.04
CA ILE A 107 15.00 5.58 -9.01
C ILE A 107 16.37 4.99 -8.66
N GLU A 108 17.38 5.86 -8.64
CA GLU A 108 18.76 5.48 -8.37
C GLU A 108 19.37 6.46 -7.35
N PRO A 109 20.16 6.00 -6.38
CA PRO A 109 20.90 6.88 -5.50
C PRO A 109 21.97 7.64 -6.30
N ILE A 110 22.12 8.95 -6.05
CA ILE A 110 23.16 9.78 -6.70
C ILE A 110 24.51 9.51 -6.04
N GLY A 111 24.51 9.28 -4.74
CA GLY A 111 25.69 9.01 -3.92
C GLY A 111 25.30 9.02 -2.44
N PRO A 112 26.22 8.68 -1.54
CA PRO A 112 25.96 8.68 -0.10
C PRO A 112 25.45 10.05 0.39
N GLY A 113 24.22 10.10 0.88
CA GLY A 113 23.60 11.34 1.38
C GLY A 113 23.30 12.41 0.31
N ALA A 114 23.48 12.12 -0.98
CA ALA A 114 23.29 13.08 -2.07
C ALA A 114 21.88 13.02 -2.70
N GLY A 115 21.00 12.19 -2.15
CA GLY A 115 19.63 12.01 -2.67
C GLY A 115 19.53 11.03 -3.84
N PHE A 116 18.48 11.18 -4.62
CA PHE A 116 18.04 10.21 -5.63
C PHE A 116 17.78 10.89 -6.97
N ARG A 117 18.08 10.18 -8.05
CA ARG A 117 17.68 10.53 -9.41
C ARG A 117 16.51 9.65 -9.80
N ALA A 118 15.41 10.27 -10.24
CA ALA A 118 14.23 9.56 -10.72
C ALA A 118 14.02 9.81 -12.22
N THR A 119 13.66 8.75 -12.93
CA THR A 119 13.17 8.82 -14.32
C THR A 119 11.66 8.79 -14.29
N VAL A 120 11.02 9.88 -14.71
CA VAL A 120 9.58 10.08 -14.76
C VAL A 120 9.15 10.21 -16.22
N GLY A 121 8.54 9.17 -16.78
CA GLY A 121 8.26 9.12 -18.21
C GLY A 121 9.53 9.32 -19.05
N ARG A 122 9.62 10.47 -19.71
CA ARG A 122 10.80 10.86 -20.51
C ARG A 122 11.71 11.88 -19.83
N ARG A 123 11.40 12.28 -18.61
CA ARG A 123 12.14 13.30 -17.86
C ARG A 123 12.97 12.68 -16.76
N THR A 124 14.07 13.30 -16.43
CA THR A 124 14.87 12.98 -15.25
C THR A 124 14.80 14.15 -14.27
N THR A 125 14.66 13.85 -13.01
CA THR A 125 14.64 14.82 -11.91
C THR A 125 15.34 14.26 -10.69
N THR A 126 15.64 15.09 -9.70
CA THR A 126 16.33 14.68 -8.48
C THR A 126 15.53 15.04 -7.24
N ALA A 127 15.68 14.26 -6.17
CA ALA A 127 15.05 14.52 -4.87
C ALA A 127 15.96 14.08 -3.74
N THR A 128 15.85 14.75 -2.58
CA THR A 128 16.60 14.37 -1.38
C THR A 128 16.04 13.12 -0.73
N GLY A 129 14.70 12.95 -0.73
CA GLY A 129 14.01 11.79 -0.16
C GLY A 129 12.98 11.19 -1.10
N VAL A 130 12.64 9.92 -0.86
CA VAL A 130 11.66 9.15 -1.64
C VAL A 130 10.58 8.57 -0.73
N VAL A 131 9.31 8.67 -1.15
CA VAL A 131 8.19 7.93 -0.56
C VAL A 131 7.61 6.98 -1.61
N LEU A 132 7.71 5.68 -1.37
CA LEU A 132 7.09 4.64 -2.18
C LEU A 132 5.66 4.39 -1.67
N ALA A 133 4.67 4.82 -2.42
CA ALA A 133 3.24 4.71 -2.10
C ALA A 133 2.44 4.10 -3.27
N ASN A 134 3.09 3.25 -4.05
CA ASN A 134 2.57 2.65 -5.28
C ASN A 134 1.77 1.36 -5.06
N GLY A 135 1.49 1.01 -3.81
CA GLY A 135 0.51 0.03 -3.38
C GLY A 135 0.73 -1.39 -3.90
N VAL A 136 -0.38 -2.08 -4.16
CA VAL A 136 -0.42 -3.47 -4.63
C VAL A 136 -1.29 -3.58 -5.88
N ASN A 137 -1.13 -4.67 -6.63
CA ASN A 137 -2.04 -5.09 -7.68
C ASN A 137 -2.89 -6.26 -7.18
N ASP A 138 -4.19 -6.18 -7.37
CA ASP A 138 -5.03 -7.36 -7.26
C ASP A 138 -4.74 -8.28 -8.46
N ASP A 139 -4.73 -9.59 -8.18
CA ASP A 139 -4.54 -10.64 -9.19
C ASP A 139 -5.76 -11.55 -9.16
N PRO A 140 -6.87 -11.14 -9.83
CA PRO A 140 -8.09 -11.92 -9.87
C PRO A 140 -7.83 -13.32 -10.41
N MET A 141 -8.39 -14.36 -9.76
CA MET A 141 -8.30 -15.72 -10.26
C MET A 141 -8.83 -15.78 -11.70
N PRO A 142 -8.19 -16.57 -12.58
CA PRO A 142 -8.60 -16.69 -14.00
C PRO A 142 -9.86 -17.57 -14.14
N ILE A 143 -10.83 -17.38 -13.25
CA ILE A 143 -12.15 -18.02 -13.29
C ILE A 143 -13.08 -17.06 -14.04
N PRO A 144 -13.78 -17.52 -15.09
CA PRO A 144 -14.76 -16.73 -15.82
C PRO A 144 -15.76 -16.07 -14.87
N GLY A 145 -16.06 -14.78 -15.08
CA GLY A 145 -16.95 -13.99 -14.25
C GLY A 145 -16.28 -13.28 -13.07
N VAL A 146 -15.09 -13.69 -12.60
CA VAL A 146 -14.42 -13.04 -11.47
C VAL A 146 -14.03 -11.61 -11.84
N ALA A 147 -13.31 -11.41 -12.92
CA ALA A 147 -12.87 -10.06 -13.35
C ALA A 147 -14.07 -9.20 -13.81
N GLU A 148 -15.09 -9.80 -14.43
CA GLU A 148 -16.28 -9.11 -14.92
C GLU A 148 -17.12 -8.50 -13.78
N HIS A 149 -17.16 -9.18 -12.62
CA HIS A 149 -17.92 -8.75 -11.45
C HIS A 149 -17.04 -8.08 -10.37
N TRP A 150 -15.78 -7.80 -10.67
CA TRP A 150 -14.86 -7.18 -9.71
C TRP A 150 -15.37 -5.82 -9.24
N GLY A 151 -15.51 -5.66 -7.91
CA GLY A 151 -16.09 -4.47 -7.28
C GLY A 151 -17.61 -4.32 -7.43
N ARG A 152 -18.31 -5.32 -8.03
CA ARG A 152 -19.77 -5.32 -8.27
C ARG A 152 -20.44 -6.63 -7.88
N GLY A 153 -19.82 -7.37 -6.99
CA GLY A 153 -20.30 -8.68 -6.51
C GLY A 153 -19.15 -9.63 -6.20
N VAL A 154 -17.94 -9.36 -6.73
CA VAL A 154 -16.69 -10.00 -6.32
C VAL A 154 -15.84 -8.96 -5.60
N PHE A 155 -15.51 -9.23 -4.35
CA PHE A 155 -14.82 -8.33 -3.42
C PHE A 155 -13.63 -9.04 -2.76
N THR A 156 -12.72 -8.27 -2.13
CA THR A 156 -11.57 -8.84 -1.39
C THR A 156 -11.68 -8.63 0.11
N CYS A 157 -12.44 -7.65 0.57
CA CYS A 157 -12.41 -7.17 1.94
C CYS A 157 -13.78 -7.27 2.61
N PRO A 158 -14.00 -8.18 3.57
CA PRO A 158 -15.26 -8.24 4.31
C PRO A 158 -15.62 -6.97 5.08
N PHE A 159 -14.64 -6.25 5.62
CA PHE A 159 -14.86 -4.97 6.32
C PHE A 159 -15.28 -3.83 5.39
N CYS A 160 -14.96 -3.95 4.09
CA CYS A 160 -15.27 -2.93 3.10
C CYS A 160 -16.66 -3.12 2.49
N ASP A 161 -17.04 -4.38 2.20
CA ASP A 161 -18.20 -4.70 1.37
C ASP A 161 -19.17 -5.70 2.04
N GLY A 162 -18.84 -6.23 3.21
CA GLY A 162 -19.64 -7.25 3.89
C GLY A 162 -20.99 -6.73 4.38
N TRP A 163 -21.05 -5.45 4.79
CA TRP A 163 -22.29 -4.86 5.32
C TRP A 163 -23.39 -4.76 4.26
N GLU A 164 -23.05 -4.41 3.02
CA GLU A 164 -23.98 -4.29 1.91
C GLU A 164 -24.55 -5.65 1.48
N HIS A 165 -23.80 -6.73 1.78
CA HIS A 165 -24.12 -8.11 1.41
C HIS A 165 -24.50 -8.99 2.61
N ARG A 166 -24.68 -8.38 3.80
CA ARG A 166 -25.08 -9.11 5.01
C ARG A 166 -26.37 -9.88 4.82
N ASP A 167 -26.51 -10.96 5.55
CA ASP A 167 -27.67 -11.87 5.54
C ASP A 167 -27.87 -12.63 4.21
N LEU A 168 -27.02 -12.37 3.18
CA LEU A 168 -27.04 -13.13 1.94
C LEU A 168 -26.21 -14.41 2.07
N HIS A 169 -26.36 -15.34 1.13
CA HIS A 169 -25.42 -16.44 1.01
C HIS A 169 -24.11 -15.91 0.43
N LEU A 170 -23.04 -15.93 1.21
CA LEU A 170 -21.73 -15.44 0.83
C LEU A 170 -20.82 -16.59 0.42
N ALA A 171 -20.14 -16.43 -0.68
CA ALA A 171 -19.15 -17.38 -1.18
C ALA A 171 -17.73 -16.85 -0.97
N VAL A 172 -16.80 -17.76 -0.69
CA VAL A 172 -15.36 -17.50 -0.73
C VAL A 172 -14.74 -18.36 -1.80
N ILE A 173 -13.96 -17.75 -2.69
CA ILE A 173 -13.06 -18.43 -3.62
C ILE A 173 -11.64 -17.90 -3.39
N GLY A 174 -10.63 -18.74 -3.50
CA GLY A 174 -9.27 -18.26 -3.32
C GLY A 174 -8.28 -19.35 -2.94
N ASP A 175 -7.12 -18.92 -2.49
CA ASP A 175 -6.04 -19.83 -2.12
C ASP A 175 -6.34 -20.51 -0.76
N PRO A 176 -5.98 -21.81 -0.60
CA PRO A 176 -6.18 -22.54 0.66
C PRO A 176 -5.56 -21.87 1.89
N ALA A 177 -4.53 -21.06 1.70
CA ALA A 177 -3.88 -20.32 2.77
C ALA A 177 -4.72 -19.16 3.32
N PHE A 178 -5.65 -18.59 2.53
CA PHE A 178 -6.42 -17.39 2.88
C PHE A 178 -7.92 -17.62 2.95
N ALA A 179 -8.45 -18.54 2.14
CA ALA A 179 -9.89 -18.81 2.05
C ALA A 179 -10.53 -19.22 3.40
N PRO A 180 -9.90 -20.06 4.24
CA PRO A 180 -10.46 -20.42 5.55
C PRO A 180 -10.64 -19.22 6.49
N HIS A 181 -9.65 -18.34 6.55
CA HIS A 181 -9.72 -17.13 7.38
C HIS A 181 -10.84 -16.19 6.90
N THR A 182 -10.95 -15.98 5.60
CA THR A 182 -11.98 -15.13 5.01
C THR A 182 -13.36 -15.73 5.26
N GLY A 183 -13.54 -17.05 5.07
CA GLY A 183 -14.80 -17.74 5.34
C GLY A 183 -15.24 -17.62 6.80
N GLN A 184 -14.34 -17.86 7.75
CA GLN A 184 -14.61 -17.68 9.16
C GLN A 184 -14.97 -16.22 9.49
N LEU A 185 -14.26 -15.24 8.94
CA LEU A 185 -14.50 -13.83 9.18
C LEU A 185 -15.91 -13.41 8.71
N LEU A 186 -16.34 -13.92 7.55
CA LEU A 186 -17.65 -13.61 6.96
C LEU A 186 -18.85 -14.05 7.80
N THR A 187 -18.69 -14.98 8.75
CA THR A 187 -19.75 -15.34 9.69
C THR A 187 -20.21 -14.16 10.57
N GLY A 188 -19.41 -13.10 10.64
CA GLY A 188 -19.82 -11.84 11.28
C GLY A 188 -20.87 -11.04 10.48
N TRP A 189 -21.10 -11.38 9.21
CA TRP A 189 -22.08 -10.71 8.34
C TRP A 189 -23.21 -11.62 7.85
N SER A 190 -23.00 -12.93 7.80
CA SER A 190 -24.03 -13.87 7.34
C SER A 190 -23.92 -15.24 8.00
N ASP A 191 -25.06 -15.85 8.30
CA ASP A 191 -25.16 -17.24 8.77
C ASP A 191 -25.00 -18.27 7.63
N ARG A 192 -24.91 -17.80 6.37
CA ARG A 192 -24.77 -18.64 5.18
C ARG A 192 -23.47 -18.31 4.45
N VAL A 193 -22.40 -19.01 4.81
CA VAL A 193 -21.08 -18.86 4.19
C VAL A 193 -20.63 -20.20 3.62
N THR A 194 -20.19 -20.21 2.37
CA THR A 194 -19.57 -21.38 1.74
C THR A 194 -18.17 -21.01 1.19
N VAL A 195 -17.18 -21.80 1.58
CA VAL A 195 -15.82 -21.72 1.01
C VAL A 195 -15.71 -22.75 -0.10
N PHE A 196 -15.46 -22.29 -1.32
CA PHE A 196 -15.20 -23.14 -2.50
C PHE A 196 -13.71 -23.31 -2.66
N CYS A 197 -13.16 -24.32 -2.01
CA CYS A 197 -11.71 -24.58 -2.01
C CYS A 197 -11.45 -26.01 -1.51
N ASP A 198 -10.48 -26.68 -2.13
CA ASP A 198 -9.97 -27.96 -1.63
C ASP A 198 -9.12 -27.69 -0.38
N LEU A 199 -9.54 -28.22 0.76
CA LEU A 199 -8.95 -27.96 2.07
C LEU A 199 -8.70 -29.29 2.83
N ASP A 200 -7.70 -29.28 3.70
CA ASP A 200 -7.45 -30.39 4.61
C ASP A 200 -8.62 -30.66 5.56
N ALA A 201 -8.87 -31.91 5.89
CA ALA A 201 -10.03 -32.36 6.68
C ALA A 201 -10.15 -31.68 8.06
N ASP A 202 -9.04 -31.38 8.72
CA ASP A 202 -9.00 -30.67 9.99
C ASP A 202 -9.41 -29.18 9.85
N VAL A 203 -9.08 -28.56 8.71
CA VAL A 203 -9.53 -27.20 8.36
C VAL A 203 -11.02 -27.19 8.09
N VAL A 204 -11.54 -28.18 7.35
CA VAL A 204 -12.98 -28.35 7.08
C VAL A 204 -13.76 -28.54 8.38
N GLU A 205 -13.30 -29.43 9.28
CA GLU A 205 -13.93 -29.65 10.59
C GLU A 205 -13.96 -28.36 11.45
N ARG A 206 -12.86 -27.64 11.46
CA ARG A 206 -12.77 -26.34 12.16
C ARG A 206 -13.77 -25.31 11.61
N LEU A 207 -13.87 -25.18 10.28
CA LEU A 207 -14.79 -24.26 9.63
C LEU A 207 -16.25 -24.64 9.90
N ALA A 208 -16.58 -25.94 9.89
CA ALA A 208 -17.91 -26.43 10.25
C ALA A 208 -18.30 -26.04 11.68
N GLY A 209 -17.34 -26.01 12.62
CA GLY A 209 -17.53 -25.53 13.99
C GLY A 209 -17.94 -24.04 14.08
N PHE A 210 -17.67 -23.25 13.06
CA PHE A 210 -18.12 -21.85 12.92
C PHE A 210 -19.38 -21.70 12.05
N GLY A 211 -19.97 -22.80 11.57
CA GLY A 211 -21.14 -22.75 10.68
C GLY A 211 -20.79 -22.46 9.20
N VAL A 212 -19.52 -22.53 8.82
CA VAL A 212 -19.06 -22.34 7.44
C VAL A 212 -19.12 -23.68 6.71
N ALA A 213 -19.82 -23.72 5.58
CA ALA A 213 -19.79 -24.85 4.66
C ALA A 213 -18.53 -24.82 3.80
N VAL A 214 -18.02 -26.01 3.43
CA VAL A 214 -16.92 -26.15 2.47
C VAL A 214 -17.40 -27.00 1.31
N ASP A 215 -17.13 -26.57 0.10
CA ASP A 215 -17.35 -27.30 -1.14
C ASP A 215 -16.02 -27.41 -1.88
N ASP A 216 -15.45 -28.60 -1.98
CA ASP A 216 -14.16 -28.86 -2.59
C ASP A 216 -14.22 -29.01 -4.12
N ARG A 217 -15.43 -28.96 -4.70
CA ARG A 217 -15.61 -29.07 -6.14
C ARG A 217 -15.09 -27.82 -6.85
N PRO A 218 -14.37 -27.98 -7.98
CA PRO A 218 -13.83 -26.87 -8.72
C PRO A 218 -14.88 -25.91 -9.24
N VAL A 219 -14.62 -24.62 -9.11
CA VAL A 219 -15.48 -23.53 -9.61
C VAL A 219 -15.20 -23.33 -11.11
N ALA A 220 -16.24 -23.52 -11.94
CA ALA A 220 -16.17 -23.28 -13.37
C ALA A 220 -16.32 -21.80 -13.72
N ARG A 221 -17.24 -21.09 -13.05
CA ARG A 221 -17.42 -19.63 -13.25
C ARG A 221 -18.28 -18.98 -12.16
N VAL A 222 -18.17 -17.66 -12.06
CA VAL A 222 -19.07 -16.79 -11.29
C VAL A 222 -20.16 -16.28 -12.23
N LEU A 223 -21.40 -16.42 -11.80
CA LEU A 223 -22.61 -16.04 -12.57
C LEU A 223 -23.13 -14.68 -12.11
N GLY A 224 -23.62 -13.88 -13.04
CA GLY A 224 -24.23 -12.58 -12.76
C GLY A 224 -24.61 -11.86 -14.05
N ASP A 225 -25.09 -10.63 -13.93
CA ASP A 225 -25.50 -9.77 -15.05
C ASP A 225 -24.54 -8.59 -15.31
N GLY A 226 -23.38 -8.61 -14.65
CA GLY A 226 -22.38 -7.53 -14.68
C GLY A 226 -22.64 -6.42 -13.64
N ALA A 227 -23.84 -6.33 -13.08
CA ALA A 227 -24.16 -5.40 -11.99
C ALA A 227 -24.13 -6.09 -10.61
N ALA A 228 -24.46 -7.40 -10.57
CA ALA A 228 -24.47 -8.22 -9.37
C ALA A 228 -24.11 -9.67 -9.69
N VAL A 229 -23.60 -10.37 -8.68
CA VAL A 229 -23.42 -11.83 -8.70
C VAL A 229 -24.74 -12.49 -8.33
N SER A 230 -25.06 -13.61 -9.00
CA SER A 230 -26.25 -14.42 -8.73
C SER A 230 -25.92 -15.86 -8.34
N GLY A 231 -24.70 -16.34 -8.57
CA GLY A 231 -24.32 -17.71 -8.25
C GLY A 231 -22.90 -18.08 -8.63
N ILE A 232 -22.55 -19.30 -8.23
CA ILE A 232 -21.33 -20.00 -8.65
C ILE A 232 -21.76 -21.25 -9.40
N GLU A 233 -21.21 -21.48 -10.59
CA GLU A 233 -21.34 -22.75 -11.32
C GLU A 233 -20.06 -23.56 -11.09
N LEU A 234 -20.25 -24.81 -10.72
CA LEU A 234 -19.18 -25.80 -10.53
C LEU A 234 -18.91 -26.56 -11.83
N GLU A 235 -17.76 -27.23 -11.93
CA GLU A 235 -17.40 -27.98 -13.14
C GLU A 235 -18.34 -29.15 -13.45
N ASP A 236 -19.04 -29.68 -12.45
CA ASP A 236 -20.07 -30.71 -12.66
C ASP A 236 -21.42 -30.16 -13.16
N GLY A 237 -21.52 -28.86 -13.39
CA GLY A 237 -22.72 -28.17 -13.82
C GLY A 237 -23.68 -27.77 -12.70
N THR A 238 -23.34 -28.06 -11.45
CA THR A 238 -24.14 -27.62 -10.29
C THR A 238 -24.06 -26.10 -10.17
N VAL A 239 -25.20 -25.44 -9.93
CA VAL A 239 -25.25 -24.00 -9.67
C VAL A 239 -25.63 -23.78 -8.21
N VAL A 240 -24.80 -23.04 -7.50
CA VAL A 240 -25.04 -22.58 -6.12
C VAL A 240 -25.39 -21.11 -6.15
N ALA A 241 -26.62 -20.76 -5.73
CA ALA A 241 -27.05 -19.36 -5.66
C ALA A 241 -26.33 -18.64 -4.52
N VAL A 242 -25.62 -17.53 -4.81
CA VAL A 242 -24.92 -16.70 -3.84
C VAL A 242 -25.15 -15.22 -4.15
N GLY A 243 -25.14 -14.37 -3.12
CA GLY A 243 -25.37 -12.93 -3.27
C GLY A 243 -24.09 -12.11 -3.42
N ALA A 244 -22.95 -12.66 -3.01
CA ALA A 244 -21.63 -12.07 -3.23
C ALA A 244 -20.52 -13.13 -3.13
N VAL A 245 -19.40 -12.84 -3.74
CA VAL A 245 -18.19 -13.66 -3.73
C VAL A 245 -17.04 -12.86 -3.11
N PHE A 246 -16.36 -13.42 -2.13
CA PHE A 246 -15.15 -12.85 -1.55
C PHE A 246 -13.94 -13.62 -2.06
N HIS A 247 -13.08 -12.88 -2.76
CA HIS A 247 -11.86 -13.39 -3.38
C HIS A 247 -10.72 -13.35 -2.36
N ALA A 248 -10.35 -14.53 -1.86
CA ALA A 248 -9.34 -14.71 -0.81
C ALA A 248 -7.98 -15.08 -1.42
N ARG A 249 -7.29 -14.10 -1.95
CA ARG A 249 -5.94 -14.24 -2.52
C ARG A 249 -5.06 -13.10 -2.10
N LEU A 250 -3.75 -13.36 -1.94
CA LEU A 250 -2.77 -12.33 -1.63
C LEU A 250 -2.60 -11.40 -2.85
N PRO A 251 -2.79 -10.10 -2.71
CA PRO A 251 -2.45 -9.17 -3.78
C PRO A 251 -0.93 -9.09 -3.96
N VAL A 252 -0.49 -8.67 -5.14
CA VAL A 252 0.93 -8.59 -5.50
C VAL A 252 1.46 -7.18 -5.18
N PRO A 253 2.38 -7.01 -4.21
CA PRO A 253 2.98 -5.71 -3.90
C PRO A 253 3.80 -5.17 -5.08
N ASN A 254 3.66 -3.87 -5.35
CA ASN A 254 4.39 -3.19 -6.43
C ASN A 254 5.82 -2.84 -6.00
N THR A 255 6.70 -3.83 -5.88
CA THR A 255 8.04 -3.72 -5.28
C THR A 255 9.23 -3.49 -6.23
N PRO A 256 9.12 -3.46 -7.57
CA PRO A 256 10.31 -3.33 -8.42
C PRO A 256 11.19 -2.12 -8.08
N LEU A 257 10.61 -0.95 -7.77
CA LEU A 257 11.37 0.24 -7.35
C LEU A 257 12.02 0.06 -5.98
N ALA A 258 11.31 -0.53 -5.02
CA ALA A 258 11.85 -0.83 -3.70
C ALA A 258 13.03 -1.79 -3.78
N VAL A 259 12.91 -2.85 -4.59
CA VAL A 259 13.98 -3.84 -4.83
C VAL A 259 15.19 -3.18 -5.51
N SER A 260 14.97 -2.35 -6.52
CA SER A 260 16.08 -1.65 -7.21
C SER A 260 16.83 -0.68 -6.30
N LEU A 261 16.16 -0.12 -5.29
CA LEU A 261 16.76 0.71 -4.26
C LEU A 261 17.46 -0.09 -3.15
N GLY A 262 17.24 -1.42 -3.07
CA GLY A 262 17.82 -2.28 -2.05
C GLY A 262 16.98 -2.38 -0.76
N CYS A 263 15.70 -2.01 -0.79
CA CYS A 263 14.81 -2.16 0.37
C CYS A 263 14.59 -3.65 0.69
N GLU A 264 14.59 -3.99 1.97
CA GLU A 264 14.24 -5.33 2.45
C GLU A 264 12.76 -5.61 2.23
N LEU A 265 12.45 -6.86 1.87
CA LEU A 265 11.09 -7.36 1.73
C LEU A 265 10.77 -8.41 2.79
N ALA A 266 9.58 -8.33 3.37
CA ALA A 266 9.02 -9.39 4.22
C ALA A 266 8.71 -10.66 3.40
N PRO A 267 8.52 -11.83 4.05
CA PRO A 267 8.26 -13.10 3.34
C PRO A 267 7.08 -13.08 2.36
N MET A 268 6.07 -12.25 2.59
CA MET A 268 4.93 -12.07 1.69
C MET A 268 5.18 -11.01 0.59
N GLY A 269 6.40 -10.52 0.46
CA GLY A 269 6.80 -9.56 -0.58
C GLY A 269 6.53 -8.09 -0.26
N PHE A 270 5.96 -7.74 0.89
CA PHE A 270 5.77 -6.34 1.30
C PHE A 270 7.09 -5.67 1.70
N VAL A 271 7.20 -4.37 1.48
CA VAL A 271 8.38 -3.61 1.90
C VAL A 271 8.43 -3.51 3.42
N VAL A 272 9.57 -3.88 4.01
CA VAL A 272 9.81 -3.77 5.46
C VAL A 272 9.97 -2.30 5.83
N THR A 273 9.20 -1.86 6.84
CA THR A 273 9.27 -0.51 7.40
C THR A 273 9.23 -0.54 8.92
N ASP A 274 9.76 0.52 9.54
CA ASP A 274 9.54 0.78 10.97
C ASP A 274 8.16 1.44 11.22
N GLU A 275 7.86 1.76 12.47
CA GLU A 275 6.60 2.41 12.88
C GLU A 275 6.39 3.79 12.25
N MET A 276 7.45 4.44 11.79
CA MET A 276 7.44 5.74 11.11
C MET A 276 7.58 5.60 9.59
N GLN A 277 7.35 4.41 9.07
CA GLN A 277 7.37 4.08 7.64
C GLN A 277 8.74 4.24 6.96
N ARG A 278 9.85 4.25 7.73
CA ARG A 278 11.21 4.22 7.16
C ARG A 278 11.50 2.82 6.65
N THR A 279 12.05 2.72 5.46
CA THR A 279 12.58 1.43 4.95
C THR A 279 13.98 1.17 5.51
N THR A 280 14.57 0.05 5.13
CA THR A 280 15.97 -0.29 5.46
C THR A 280 17.00 0.51 4.63
N VAL A 281 16.55 1.40 3.76
CA VAL A 281 17.40 2.24 2.89
C VAL A 281 17.27 3.71 3.32
N ASP A 282 18.40 4.31 3.61
CA ASP A 282 18.45 5.71 4.03
C ASP A 282 17.87 6.65 2.98
N GLY A 283 17.02 7.58 3.40
CA GLY A 283 16.32 8.51 2.51
C GLY A 283 15.11 7.91 1.79
N VAL A 284 14.71 6.66 2.08
CA VAL A 284 13.55 6.00 1.45
C VAL A 284 12.51 5.59 2.49
N TRP A 285 11.27 5.98 2.25
CA TRP A 285 10.07 5.58 3.01
C TRP A 285 9.13 4.76 2.12
N ALA A 286 8.29 3.93 2.73
CA ALA A 286 7.21 3.25 2.03
C ALA A 286 5.91 3.37 2.85
N ALA A 287 4.75 3.50 2.20
CA ALA A 287 3.49 3.73 2.87
C ALA A 287 2.29 3.07 2.17
N GLY A 288 1.26 2.76 2.95
CA GLY A 288 0.02 2.18 2.48
C GLY A 288 0.14 0.69 2.15
N ASP A 289 -0.68 0.21 1.22
CA ASP A 289 -0.81 -1.22 0.90
C ASP A 289 0.52 -1.91 0.53
N LEU A 290 1.53 -1.14 0.15
CA LEU A 290 2.87 -1.66 -0.17
C LEU A 290 3.61 -2.25 1.05
N THR A 291 3.21 -1.87 2.27
CA THR A 291 3.95 -2.19 3.50
C THR A 291 3.33 -3.33 4.33
N GLY A 292 2.17 -3.85 3.96
CA GLY A 292 1.54 -4.95 4.71
C GLY A 292 0.08 -5.14 4.40
N MET A 293 -0.58 -6.03 5.14
CA MET A 293 -1.94 -6.53 4.87
C MET A 293 -3.08 -5.60 5.34
N ARG A 294 -2.79 -4.44 5.89
CA ARG A 294 -3.82 -3.50 6.38
C ARG A 294 -4.39 -2.65 5.23
N HIS A 295 -5.00 -3.30 4.25
CA HIS A 295 -5.46 -2.69 3.01
C HIS A 295 -6.77 -1.92 3.19
N GLN A 296 -6.73 -0.81 3.93
CA GLN A 296 -7.85 0.13 4.08
C GLN A 296 -7.38 1.55 3.83
N MET A 297 -8.25 2.40 3.29
CA MET A 297 -7.95 3.81 3.00
C MET A 297 -7.45 4.57 4.23
N THR A 298 -8.06 4.31 5.39
CA THR A 298 -7.70 4.95 6.67
C THR A 298 -6.28 4.61 7.12
N PHE A 299 -5.84 3.37 6.95
CA PHE A 299 -4.46 2.97 7.22
C PHE A 299 -3.50 3.58 6.21
N ALA A 300 -3.84 3.55 4.94
CA ALA A 300 -3.01 4.16 3.90
C ALA A 300 -2.80 5.66 4.13
N ILE A 301 -3.83 6.40 4.54
CA ILE A 301 -3.76 7.81 4.91
C ILE A 301 -2.83 8.02 6.12
N ALA A 302 -2.99 7.19 7.16
CA ALA A 302 -2.18 7.27 8.37
C ALA A 302 -0.69 6.98 8.07
N ASP A 303 -0.42 5.93 7.30
CA ASP A 303 0.94 5.54 6.90
C ASP A 303 1.62 6.66 6.08
N GLY A 304 0.88 7.27 5.14
CA GLY A 304 1.37 8.42 4.38
C GLY A 304 1.74 9.62 5.25
N ALA A 305 0.89 9.93 6.24
CA ALA A 305 1.17 11.02 7.19
C ALA A 305 2.38 10.70 8.09
N ALA A 306 2.52 9.45 8.56
CA ALA A 306 3.65 8.99 9.36
C ALA A 306 4.97 9.08 8.58
N ALA A 307 4.99 8.56 7.34
CA ALA A 307 6.13 8.67 6.44
C ALA A 307 6.57 10.12 6.26
N ALA A 308 5.63 11.01 5.96
CA ALA A 308 5.91 12.42 5.74
C ALA A 308 6.46 13.12 6.98
N THR A 309 5.89 12.84 8.16
CA THR A 309 6.35 13.44 9.42
C THR A 309 7.78 13.02 9.75
N SER A 310 8.09 11.74 9.59
CA SER A 310 9.44 11.20 9.78
C SER A 310 10.41 11.78 8.75
N LEU A 311 10.00 11.89 7.49
CA LEU A 311 10.84 12.44 6.42
C LEU A 311 11.16 13.93 6.65
N VAL A 312 10.22 14.73 7.16
CA VAL A 312 10.50 16.12 7.54
C VAL A 312 11.60 16.18 8.60
N ALA A 313 11.55 15.32 9.64
CA ALA A 313 12.58 15.26 10.67
C ALA A 313 13.95 14.84 10.09
N TYR A 314 13.95 13.91 9.13
CA TYR A 314 15.17 13.53 8.40
C TYR A 314 15.76 14.69 7.61
N LEU A 315 14.96 15.40 6.82
CA LEU A 315 15.39 16.57 6.03
C LEU A 315 15.92 17.71 6.89
N MET A 316 15.55 17.75 8.17
CA MET A 316 16.07 18.71 9.15
C MET A 316 17.31 18.20 9.89
N GLY A 317 17.83 17.02 9.56
CA GLY A 317 18.98 16.42 10.23
C GLY A 317 18.70 15.96 11.66
N MET A 318 17.42 15.71 12.02
CA MET A 318 16.99 15.30 13.36
C MET A 318 16.99 13.79 13.55
N LEU A 319 17.07 13.03 12.46
CA LEU A 319 17.10 11.57 12.48
C LEU A 319 18.45 11.06 11.98
N PRO A 320 18.99 9.99 12.60
CA PRO A 320 20.15 9.31 12.06
C PRO A 320 19.79 8.61 10.73
N PRO A 321 20.77 8.29 9.88
CA PRO A 321 20.59 7.37 8.75
C PRO A 321 19.95 6.04 9.18
N SER A 322 19.25 5.38 8.24
CA SER A 322 18.56 4.08 8.48
C SER A 322 19.54 2.94 8.65
#